data_c06e1e2d0bc519d0f9a5c91ba80ac1d2
#
_entry.id   c06e1e2d0bc519d0f9a5c91ba80ac1d2
#
_cell.length_a   1.000
_cell.length_b   1.000
_cell.length_c   1.000
_cell.angle_alpha   90.00
_cell.angle_beta   90.00
_cell.angle_gamma   90.00
#
_symmetry.space_group_name_H-M   'P 1'
#
loop_
_entity.id
_entity.type
_entity.pdbx_description
1 polymer ?
#
loop_
_entity_poly.entity_id
_entity_poly.type
_entity_poly.pdbx_seq_one_letter_code
_entity_poly.pdbx_strand_id
1 'polypeptide(L)'
;MPDIFQGSSRYFHISAFYALSLPYYHMEHHTHSSYEIMYITSGSCRVFCLDGTQDTEFSLKSGQFIFIRPDVPHRLEIPDGFPCSILNLEFSLTPEKSPVALELLLKKDPGFSWFWNFTESSQGFCSGADSRSFGYSLKDLLTFLQQNSGQIQKEEFLFFLLFSRMLTELAFCARSSRSTQGIVYLKKALRYIDEHYLEDIDIPAISAYAGINKSYLQALFTEKNGCTINTYINRKRMEQAAFLLCNSTLRITDIAFSSGCNSRQHFAHTFEKFYHMSPSRYRSLHTRPLRSDTQKKRYHMTDGLNLESEPFPQE
;
A
#
# COMPACT_ATOMS: atom_id res chain seq x y z
N MET A 1 -26.61 7.50 4.28
CA MET A 1 -25.70 6.66 5.08
C MET A 1 -26.58 5.70 5.84
N PRO A 2 -26.36 4.37 5.77
CA PRO A 2 -27.12 3.47 6.63
C PRO A 2 -26.83 3.83 8.09
N ASP A 3 -27.84 3.69 8.94
CA ASP A 3 -27.74 3.85 10.39
C ASP A 3 -26.79 2.77 10.94
N ILE A 4 -25.50 3.06 10.96
CA ILE A 4 -24.44 2.15 11.41
C ILE A 4 -24.48 1.96 12.94
N PHE A 5 -25.34 2.74 13.65
CA PHE A 5 -25.37 2.84 15.10
C PHE A 5 -26.69 2.33 15.71
N GLN A 6 -27.04 1.05 15.46
CA GLN A 6 -27.98 0.33 16.32
C GLN A 6 -27.25 -0.30 17.52
N GLY A 7 -26.51 0.52 18.30
CA GLY A 7 -25.79 0.07 19.47
C GLY A 7 -25.50 1.24 20.43
N SER A 8 -25.17 0.93 21.68
CA SER A 8 -24.76 1.94 22.67
C SER A 8 -23.57 2.74 22.17
N SER A 9 -23.59 4.08 22.42
CA SER A 9 -22.48 4.98 22.10
C SER A 9 -21.17 4.46 22.70
N ARG A 10 -20.07 4.63 21.95
CA ARG A 10 -18.72 4.23 22.39
C ARG A 10 -17.89 5.47 22.66
N TYR A 11 -17.14 5.43 23.75
CA TYR A 11 -16.33 6.54 24.24
C TYR A 11 -14.88 6.13 24.39
N PHE A 12 -13.97 7.08 24.17
CA PHE A 12 -12.53 6.86 24.33
C PHE A 12 -12.10 7.05 25.77
N HIS A 13 -11.35 6.09 26.30
CA HIS A 13 -10.76 6.12 27.64
C HIS A 13 -9.27 5.88 27.55
N ILE A 14 -8.49 6.70 28.25
CA ILE A 14 -7.04 6.53 28.34
C ILE A 14 -6.73 5.38 29.29
N SER A 15 -5.97 4.39 28.82
CA SER A 15 -5.53 3.23 29.59
C SER A 15 -4.12 3.42 30.15
N ALA A 16 -3.20 3.93 29.32
CA ALA A 16 -1.83 4.24 29.72
C ALA A 16 -1.24 5.35 28.84
N PHE A 17 -0.28 6.09 29.37
CA PHE A 17 0.49 7.08 28.61
C PHE A 17 1.87 7.29 29.23
N TYR A 18 2.89 7.42 28.40
CA TYR A 18 4.25 7.71 28.85
C TYR A 18 5.12 8.29 27.74
N ALA A 19 6.19 8.96 28.17
CA ALA A 19 7.30 9.36 27.31
C ALA A 19 8.57 8.73 27.88
N LEU A 20 9.26 7.93 27.07
CA LEU A 20 10.45 7.19 27.48
C LEU A 20 11.63 7.54 26.57
N SER A 21 12.83 7.54 27.17
CA SER A 21 14.09 7.59 26.43
C SER A 21 14.97 6.44 26.95
N LEU A 22 15.20 5.47 26.09
CA LEU A 22 15.83 4.21 26.47
C LEU A 22 17.10 3.99 25.63
N PRO A 23 18.23 3.65 26.26
CA PRO A 23 19.49 3.36 25.56
C PRO A 23 19.44 2.00 24.84
N TYR A 24 18.76 1.05 25.43
CA TYR A 24 18.43 -0.28 24.86
C TYR A 24 17.15 -0.79 25.53
N TYR A 25 16.43 -1.65 24.86
CA TYR A 25 15.24 -2.30 25.42
C TYR A 25 14.90 -3.56 24.64
N HIS A 26 14.50 -4.59 25.36
CA HIS A 26 13.95 -5.82 24.79
C HIS A 26 12.68 -6.19 25.55
N MET A 27 11.59 -6.32 24.86
CA MET A 27 10.29 -6.69 25.40
C MET A 27 9.89 -8.04 24.83
N GLU A 28 9.36 -8.90 25.69
CA GLU A 28 8.68 -10.13 25.23
C GLU A 28 7.34 -9.81 24.57
N HIS A 29 6.85 -10.72 23.73
CA HIS A 29 5.52 -10.57 23.16
C HIS A 29 4.46 -10.50 24.27
N HIS A 30 3.62 -9.48 24.19
CA HIS A 30 2.50 -9.28 25.09
C HIS A 30 1.28 -8.80 24.34
N THR A 31 0.13 -8.84 25.01
CA THR A 31 -1.15 -8.32 24.49
C THR A 31 -1.85 -7.52 25.56
N HIS A 32 -2.65 -6.56 25.15
CA HIS A 32 -3.57 -5.84 26.01
C HIS A 32 -4.85 -5.46 25.25
N SER A 33 -5.92 -5.14 25.97
CA SER A 33 -7.24 -4.80 25.40
C SER A 33 -7.36 -3.36 24.92
N SER A 34 -6.24 -2.60 24.89
CA SER A 34 -6.18 -1.22 24.45
C SER A 34 -5.71 -1.10 23.01
N TYR A 35 -6.11 -0.04 22.32
CA TYR A 35 -5.38 0.50 21.17
C TYR A 35 -4.09 1.12 21.67
N GLU A 36 -3.00 0.97 20.94
CA GLU A 36 -1.72 1.55 21.27
C GLU A 36 -1.13 2.37 20.13
N ILE A 37 -0.59 3.52 20.46
CA ILE A 37 0.18 4.38 19.57
C ILE A 37 1.59 4.48 20.12
N MET A 38 2.60 4.06 19.33
CA MET A 38 4.01 4.35 19.58
C MET A 38 4.51 5.34 18.54
N TYR A 39 5.01 6.49 18.94
CA TYR A 39 5.60 7.51 18.08
C TYR A 39 7.06 7.75 18.46
N ILE A 40 7.95 7.67 17.48
CA ILE A 40 9.39 7.83 17.68
C ILE A 40 9.77 9.30 17.53
N THR A 41 10.26 9.91 18.61
CA THR A 41 10.70 11.31 18.61
C THR A 41 12.17 11.45 18.24
N SER A 42 13.01 10.48 18.62
CA SER A 42 14.43 10.43 18.25
C SER A 42 14.94 9.00 18.22
N GLY A 43 15.99 8.74 17.44
CA GLY A 43 16.57 7.41 17.30
C GLY A 43 15.76 6.47 16.42
N SER A 44 15.86 5.18 16.73
CA SER A 44 15.14 4.12 15.99
C SER A 44 14.87 2.91 16.86
N CYS A 45 13.83 2.15 16.53
CA CYS A 45 13.48 0.90 17.17
C CYS A 45 12.91 -0.10 16.17
N ARG A 46 12.75 -1.34 16.59
CA ARG A 46 12.00 -2.38 15.88
C ARG A 46 10.76 -2.73 16.68
N VAL A 47 9.62 -2.79 16.02
CA VAL A 47 8.37 -3.28 16.59
C VAL A 47 7.95 -4.50 15.80
N PHE A 48 7.61 -5.57 16.49
CA PHE A 48 7.14 -6.82 15.90
C PHE A 48 5.69 -7.01 16.28
N CYS A 49 4.85 -7.29 15.29
CA CYS A 49 3.43 -7.56 15.50
C CYS A 49 3.09 -8.92 14.89
N LEU A 50 2.41 -9.77 15.64
CA LEU A 50 2.01 -11.09 15.20
C LEU A 50 0.66 -11.01 14.47
N ASP A 51 0.64 -11.39 13.19
CA ASP A 51 -0.59 -11.54 12.39
C ASP A 51 -0.80 -13.02 12.10
N GLY A 52 -1.66 -13.64 12.90
CA GLY A 52 -1.83 -15.10 12.89
C GLY A 52 -0.56 -15.83 13.36
N THR A 53 0.19 -16.43 12.43
CA THR A 53 1.44 -17.15 12.72
C THR A 53 2.71 -16.42 12.26
N GLN A 54 2.56 -15.27 11.57
CA GLN A 54 3.69 -14.53 11.00
C GLN A 54 4.02 -13.31 11.85
N ASP A 55 5.27 -13.23 12.30
CA ASP A 55 5.82 -12.06 12.99
C ASP A 55 6.24 -11.01 11.94
N THR A 56 5.57 -9.87 11.96
CA THR A 56 5.82 -8.77 11.01
C THR A 56 6.69 -7.71 11.69
N GLU A 57 7.88 -7.47 11.15
CA GLU A 57 8.83 -6.47 11.67
C GLU A 57 8.58 -5.09 11.07
N PHE A 58 8.58 -4.07 11.93
CA PHE A 58 8.56 -2.65 11.59
C PHE A 58 9.81 -1.96 12.15
N SER A 59 10.71 -1.54 11.27
CA SER A 59 11.81 -0.65 11.64
C SER A 59 11.32 0.80 11.62
N LEU A 60 11.17 1.40 12.79
CA LEU A 60 10.69 2.77 12.99
C LEU A 60 11.84 3.73 13.32
N LYS A 61 11.77 4.93 12.77
CA LYS A 61 12.74 6.02 12.99
C LYS A 61 12.04 7.27 13.47
N SER A 62 12.80 8.27 13.89
CA SER A 62 12.28 9.58 14.25
C SER A 62 11.25 10.12 13.26
N GLY A 63 10.12 10.61 13.74
CA GLY A 63 8.98 11.07 12.95
C GLY A 63 8.09 9.94 12.40
N GLN A 64 8.28 8.69 12.82
CA GLN A 64 7.43 7.56 12.44
C GLN A 64 6.65 7.03 13.64
N PHE A 65 5.56 6.34 13.33
CA PHE A 65 4.67 5.76 14.33
C PHE A 65 4.17 4.38 13.90
N ILE A 66 3.71 3.63 14.88
CA ILE A 66 2.85 2.47 14.70
C ILE A 66 1.59 2.63 15.54
N PHE A 67 0.47 2.17 15.00
CA PHE A 67 -0.82 2.10 15.67
C PHE A 67 -1.30 0.66 15.66
N ILE A 68 -1.54 0.10 16.85
CA ILE A 68 -1.83 -1.31 17.09
C ILE A 68 -3.23 -1.42 17.69
N ARG A 69 -4.00 -2.42 17.22
CA ARG A 69 -5.33 -2.74 17.75
C ARG A 69 -5.24 -3.55 19.05
N PRO A 70 -6.33 -3.56 19.84
CA PRO A 70 -6.47 -4.49 20.96
C PRO A 70 -6.19 -5.94 20.57
N ASP A 71 -5.65 -6.68 21.52
CA ASP A 71 -5.40 -8.12 21.45
C ASP A 71 -4.42 -8.59 20.35
N VAL A 72 -3.71 -7.66 19.70
CA VAL A 72 -2.61 -8.00 18.78
C VAL A 72 -1.34 -8.27 19.58
N PRO A 73 -0.76 -9.47 19.53
CA PRO A 73 0.52 -9.73 20.17
C PRO A 73 1.62 -8.90 19.50
N HIS A 74 2.37 -8.18 20.33
CA HIS A 74 3.45 -7.32 19.83
C HIS A 74 4.59 -7.21 20.84
N ARG A 75 5.75 -6.77 20.36
CA ARG A 75 6.94 -6.49 21.17
C ARG A 75 7.77 -5.36 20.60
N LEU A 76 8.46 -4.64 21.48
CA LEU A 76 9.37 -3.55 21.15
C LEU A 76 10.81 -4.00 21.39
N GLU A 77 11.71 -3.65 20.46
CA GLU A 77 13.14 -3.88 20.57
C GLU A 77 13.92 -2.61 20.19
N ILE A 78 14.78 -2.16 21.09
CA ILE A 78 15.75 -1.08 20.87
C ILE A 78 17.12 -1.71 20.97
N PRO A 79 17.87 -1.87 19.85
CA PRO A 79 19.19 -2.47 19.86
C PRO A 79 20.17 -1.65 20.69
N ASP A 80 21.14 -2.33 21.31
CA ASP A 80 22.22 -1.65 22.04
C ASP A 80 23.01 -0.70 21.13
N GLY A 81 23.39 0.46 21.66
CA GLY A 81 24.08 1.51 20.91
C GLY A 81 23.17 2.40 20.03
N PHE A 82 21.84 2.16 20.02
CA PHE A 82 20.87 2.92 19.24
C PHE A 82 19.75 3.48 20.12
N PRO A 83 20.03 4.48 20.98
CA PRO A 83 19.04 5.02 21.91
C PRO A 83 17.81 5.53 21.17
N CYS A 84 16.63 5.29 21.75
CA CYS A 84 15.37 5.67 21.17
C CYS A 84 14.48 6.40 22.17
N SER A 85 13.83 7.48 21.73
CA SER A 85 12.83 8.20 22.53
C SER A 85 11.46 8.02 21.90
N ILE A 86 10.50 7.60 22.73
CA ILE A 86 9.17 7.18 22.33
C ILE A 86 8.12 7.96 23.12
N LEU A 87 7.07 8.42 22.44
CA LEU A 87 5.80 8.80 23.04
C LEU A 87 4.84 7.63 22.87
N ASN A 88 4.23 7.18 23.97
CA ASN A 88 3.27 6.09 23.96
C ASN A 88 1.92 6.55 24.52
N LEU A 89 0.85 6.10 23.89
CA LEU A 89 -0.52 6.32 24.32
C LEU A 89 -1.35 5.06 24.09
N GLU A 90 -1.96 4.56 25.15
CA GLU A 90 -2.94 3.50 25.09
C GLU A 90 -4.32 4.01 25.42
N PHE A 91 -5.32 3.56 24.69
CA PHE A 91 -6.71 3.93 24.94
C PHE A 91 -7.66 2.80 24.54
N SER A 92 -8.84 2.79 25.13
CA SER A 92 -9.90 1.82 24.84
C SER A 92 -11.18 2.50 24.37
N LEU A 93 -12.08 1.72 23.77
CA LEU A 93 -13.43 2.13 23.38
C LEU A 93 -14.43 1.35 24.23
N THR A 94 -15.15 2.03 25.10
CA THR A 94 -16.13 1.44 26.03
C THR A 94 -17.49 2.14 25.93
N PRO A 95 -18.59 1.55 26.42
CA PRO A 95 -19.89 2.22 26.54
C PRO A 95 -19.96 3.23 27.68
N GLU A 96 -18.96 3.26 28.56
CA GLU A 96 -18.89 4.20 29.66
C GLU A 96 -18.65 5.62 29.16
N LYS A 97 -19.38 6.61 29.68
CA LYS A 97 -19.30 7.98 29.21
C LYS A 97 -17.95 8.63 29.49
N SER A 98 -17.42 9.28 28.46
CA SER A 98 -16.20 10.10 28.49
C SER A 98 -16.42 11.35 27.64
N PRO A 99 -15.61 12.40 27.75
CA PRO A 99 -15.73 13.60 26.95
C PRO A 99 -15.67 13.37 25.43
N VAL A 100 -15.02 12.28 24.96
CA VAL A 100 -14.84 12.01 23.53
C VAL A 100 -15.64 10.77 23.11
N ALA A 101 -16.72 11.00 22.37
CA ALA A 101 -17.52 9.95 21.76
C ALA A 101 -17.08 9.67 20.31
N LEU A 102 -16.96 8.40 19.95
CA LEU A 102 -16.60 7.96 18.60
C LEU A 102 -17.59 8.50 17.55
N GLU A 103 -18.89 8.42 17.83
CA GLU A 103 -19.95 8.86 16.92
C GLU A 103 -19.87 10.36 16.64
N LEU A 104 -19.46 11.15 17.63
CA LEU A 104 -19.28 12.59 17.45
C LEU A 104 -18.15 12.89 16.47
N LEU A 105 -17.03 12.19 16.57
CA LEU A 105 -15.89 12.35 15.66
C LEU A 105 -16.26 11.92 14.24
N LEU A 106 -16.88 10.76 14.08
CA LEU A 106 -17.34 10.26 12.77
C LEU A 106 -18.34 11.22 12.10
N LYS A 107 -19.20 11.87 12.89
CA LYS A 107 -20.20 12.82 12.40
C LYS A 107 -19.58 14.16 11.98
N LYS A 108 -18.52 14.60 12.64
CA LYS A 108 -17.87 15.90 12.43
C LYS A 108 -16.75 15.84 11.38
N ASP A 109 -16.03 14.74 11.29
CA ASP A 109 -14.92 14.55 10.35
C ASP A 109 -15.12 13.28 9.52
N PRO A 110 -15.57 13.38 8.25
CA PRO A 110 -15.68 12.23 7.36
C PRO A 110 -14.33 11.50 7.15
N GLY A 111 -13.21 12.20 7.32
CA GLY A 111 -11.88 11.62 7.26
C GLY A 111 -11.61 10.64 8.40
N PHE A 112 -12.32 10.76 9.51
CA PHE A 112 -12.21 9.86 10.65
C PHE A 112 -12.83 8.47 10.38
N SER A 113 -13.59 8.31 9.30
CA SER A 113 -14.07 7.00 8.83
C SER A 113 -12.92 5.99 8.63
N TRP A 114 -11.69 6.48 8.42
CA TRP A 114 -10.50 5.64 8.39
C TRP A 114 -10.32 4.85 9.71
N PHE A 115 -10.48 5.51 10.86
CA PHE A 115 -10.35 4.85 12.16
C PHE A 115 -11.39 3.73 12.31
N TRP A 116 -12.66 4.01 11.98
CA TRP A 116 -13.72 3.00 11.98
C TRP A 116 -13.38 1.83 11.06
N ASN A 117 -13.02 2.10 9.82
CA ASN A 117 -12.67 1.07 8.86
C ASN A 117 -11.44 0.24 9.31
N PHE A 118 -10.51 0.87 10.02
CA PHE A 118 -9.37 0.18 10.60
C PHE A 118 -9.82 -0.75 11.74
N THR A 119 -10.73 -0.30 12.61
CA THR A 119 -11.23 -1.13 13.73
C THR A 119 -12.02 -2.36 13.24
N GLU A 120 -12.72 -2.26 12.12
CA GLU A 120 -13.49 -3.36 11.54
C GLU A 120 -12.69 -4.21 10.54
N SER A 121 -11.48 -3.82 10.21
CA SER A 121 -10.63 -4.57 9.27
C SER A 121 -10.00 -5.78 9.93
N SER A 122 -9.56 -6.76 9.15
CA SER A 122 -8.72 -7.87 9.63
C SER A 122 -7.28 -7.44 9.97
N GLN A 123 -6.87 -6.24 9.55
CA GLN A 123 -5.51 -5.75 9.80
C GLN A 123 -5.38 -5.25 11.24
N GLY A 124 -4.51 -5.89 12.02
CA GLY A 124 -4.32 -5.60 13.44
C GLY A 124 -3.49 -4.35 13.75
N PHE A 125 -2.73 -3.83 12.79
CA PHE A 125 -1.79 -2.72 12.98
C PHE A 125 -1.59 -1.89 11.72
N CYS A 126 -1.12 -0.66 11.86
CA CYS A 126 -0.60 0.14 10.75
C CYS A 126 0.56 1.02 11.21
N SER A 127 1.52 1.26 10.33
CA SER A 127 2.64 2.16 10.56
C SER A 127 2.66 3.30 9.55
N GLY A 128 3.33 4.39 9.90
CA GLY A 128 3.41 5.53 9.02
C GLY A 128 4.44 6.56 9.44
N ALA A 129 4.58 7.60 8.61
CA ALA A 129 5.37 8.78 8.92
C ALA A 129 4.46 9.97 9.25
N ASP A 130 4.91 10.81 10.16
CA ASP A 130 4.27 12.08 10.45
C ASP A 130 4.46 13.03 9.26
N SER A 131 3.39 13.26 8.54
CA SER A 131 3.36 14.15 7.37
C SER A 131 2.78 15.54 7.67
N ARG A 132 2.38 15.79 8.93
CA ARG A 132 1.81 17.06 9.36
C ARG A 132 2.30 17.50 10.74
N SER A 133 1.53 17.18 11.79
CA SER A 133 1.81 17.58 13.16
C SER A 133 1.33 16.55 14.19
N PHE A 134 1.29 15.30 13.80
CA PHE A 134 0.82 14.22 14.66
C PHE A 134 1.65 14.09 15.94
N GLY A 135 2.99 14.08 15.82
CA GLY A 135 3.87 13.99 16.97
C GLY A 135 3.72 15.17 17.96
N TYR A 136 3.50 16.38 17.43
CA TYR A 136 3.21 17.54 18.29
C TYR A 136 1.86 17.39 19.00
N SER A 137 0.81 16.98 18.30
CA SER A 137 -0.52 16.81 18.89
C SER A 137 -0.54 15.70 19.95
N LEU A 138 0.21 14.60 19.73
CA LEU A 138 0.38 13.55 20.72
C LEU A 138 1.15 14.06 21.93
N LYS A 139 2.24 14.79 21.74
CA LYS A 139 3.02 15.38 22.83
C LYS A 139 2.19 16.36 23.68
N ASP A 140 1.39 17.24 23.03
CA ASP A 140 0.50 18.17 23.71
C ASP A 140 -0.50 17.42 24.62
N LEU A 141 -1.12 16.36 24.08
CA LEU A 141 -2.04 15.51 24.84
C LEU A 141 -1.35 14.82 26.02
N LEU A 142 -0.17 14.21 25.82
CA LEU A 142 0.57 13.54 26.89
C LEU A 142 1.02 14.52 27.97
N THR A 143 1.41 15.75 27.61
CA THR A 143 1.77 16.81 28.55
C THR A 143 0.55 17.19 29.39
N PHE A 144 -0.60 17.38 28.79
CA PHE A 144 -1.86 17.63 29.49
C PHE A 144 -2.21 16.50 30.48
N LEU A 145 -2.15 15.24 30.02
CA LEU A 145 -2.44 14.08 30.87
C LEU A 145 -1.48 13.99 32.06
N GLN A 146 -0.19 14.27 31.84
CA GLN A 146 0.82 14.25 32.88
C GLN A 146 0.58 15.38 33.93
N GLN A 147 0.28 16.61 33.50
CA GLN A 147 0.01 17.74 34.36
C GLN A 147 -1.24 17.52 35.23
N ASN A 148 -2.24 16.83 34.69
CA ASN A 148 -3.49 16.52 35.39
C ASN A 148 -3.46 15.17 36.10
N SER A 149 -2.32 14.47 36.16
CA SER A 149 -2.19 13.11 36.73
C SER A 149 -3.24 12.13 36.19
N GLY A 150 -3.57 12.25 34.89
CA GLY A 150 -4.60 11.45 34.21
C GLY A 150 -6.05 11.83 34.58
N GLN A 151 -6.29 12.80 35.46
CA GLN A 151 -7.63 13.26 35.86
C GLN A 151 -8.20 14.26 34.84
N ILE A 152 -8.98 13.78 33.88
CA ILE A 152 -9.54 14.59 32.79
C ILE A 152 -10.79 15.39 33.20
N GLN A 153 -11.44 15.02 34.31
CA GLN A 153 -12.72 15.60 34.74
C GLN A 153 -12.67 17.10 35.07
N LYS A 154 -11.50 17.65 35.35
CA LYS A 154 -11.34 19.07 35.66
C LYS A 154 -11.32 19.95 34.39
N GLU A 155 -10.89 19.40 33.27
CA GLU A 155 -10.68 20.13 32.02
C GLU A 155 -11.16 19.32 30.83
N GLU A 156 -12.38 18.76 30.91
CA GLU A 156 -12.96 17.86 29.91
C GLU A 156 -12.96 18.44 28.49
N PHE A 157 -13.22 19.76 28.37
CA PHE A 157 -13.26 20.40 27.07
C PHE A 157 -11.86 20.49 26.43
N LEU A 158 -10.83 20.79 27.21
CA LEU A 158 -9.46 20.80 26.72
C LEU A 158 -9.00 19.40 26.35
N PHE A 159 -9.31 18.38 27.15
CA PHE A 159 -9.08 16.99 26.80
C PHE A 159 -9.76 16.62 25.49
N PHE A 160 -11.04 16.97 25.31
CA PHE A 160 -11.78 16.74 24.07
C PHE A 160 -11.07 17.35 22.87
N LEU A 161 -10.61 18.59 22.94
CA LEU A 161 -9.91 19.27 21.85
C LEU A 161 -8.58 18.58 21.51
N LEU A 162 -7.75 18.31 22.51
CA LEU A 162 -6.43 17.72 22.33
C LEU A 162 -6.52 16.29 21.78
N PHE A 163 -7.40 15.47 22.35
CA PHE A 163 -7.57 14.09 21.93
C PHE A 163 -8.17 14.00 20.52
N SER A 164 -9.18 14.82 20.22
CA SER A 164 -9.79 14.89 18.89
C SER A 164 -8.80 15.35 17.84
N ARG A 165 -7.96 16.36 18.13
CA ARG A 165 -6.88 16.82 17.26
C ARG A 165 -5.89 15.68 17.00
N MET A 166 -5.42 15.02 18.03
CA MET A 166 -4.46 13.91 17.93
C MET A 166 -5.00 12.78 17.03
N LEU A 167 -6.25 12.35 17.24
CA LEU A 167 -6.88 11.32 16.42
C LEU A 167 -7.07 11.76 14.95
N THR A 168 -7.41 13.02 14.70
CA THR A 168 -7.54 13.58 13.34
C THR A 168 -6.19 13.57 12.61
N GLU A 169 -5.12 13.98 13.29
CA GLU A 169 -3.76 13.95 12.73
C GLU A 169 -3.28 12.51 12.48
N LEU A 170 -3.52 11.59 13.42
CA LEU A 170 -3.25 10.16 13.24
C LEU A 170 -3.96 9.61 12.00
N ALA A 171 -5.27 9.87 11.86
CA ALA A 171 -6.07 9.41 10.74
C ALA A 171 -5.54 9.95 9.40
N PHE A 172 -5.09 11.20 9.37
CA PHE A 172 -4.49 11.79 8.17
C PHE A 172 -3.16 11.12 7.82
N CYS A 173 -2.24 10.98 8.78
CA CYS A 173 -0.93 10.36 8.56
C CYS A 173 -1.06 8.90 8.14
N ALA A 174 -1.96 8.13 8.77
CA ALA A 174 -2.19 6.73 8.44
C ALA A 174 -2.77 6.55 7.02
N ARG A 175 -3.70 7.42 6.58
CA ARG A 175 -4.20 7.42 5.19
C ARG A 175 -3.12 7.75 4.18
N SER A 176 -2.31 8.77 4.46
CA SER A 176 -1.19 9.18 3.60
C SER A 176 -0.16 8.06 3.46
N SER A 177 0.16 7.38 4.55
CA SER A 177 1.10 6.27 4.59
C SER A 177 0.58 5.04 3.83
N ARG A 178 -0.71 4.70 3.98
CA ARG A 178 -1.35 3.64 3.17
C ARG A 178 -1.28 3.94 1.67
N SER A 179 -1.51 5.18 1.26
CA SER A 179 -1.40 5.59 -0.14
C SER A 179 0.01 5.40 -0.68
N THR A 180 1.03 5.81 0.07
CA THR A 180 2.44 5.66 -0.31
C THR A 180 2.88 4.20 -0.31
N GLN A 181 2.53 3.43 0.70
CA GLN A 181 2.85 2.01 0.81
C GLN A 181 2.11 1.18 -0.24
N GLY A 182 0.84 1.52 -0.51
CA GLY A 182 0.07 0.94 -1.61
C GLY A 182 0.74 1.11 -2.96
N ILE A 183 1.30 2.31 -3.25
CA ILE A 183 2.06 2.55 -4.48
C ILE A 183 3.30 1.65 -4.58
N VAL A 184 4.01 1.42 -3.47
CA VAL A 184 5.18 0.53 -3.45
C VAL A 184 4.78 -0.91 -3.75
N TYR A 185 3.72 -1.42 -3.12
CA TYR A 185 3.21 -2.76 -3.39
C TYR A 185 2.71 -2.91 -4.82
N LEU A 186 1.99 -1.91 -5.33
CA LEU A 186 1.53 -1.90 -6.71
C LEU A 186 2.69 -1.92 -7.70
N LYS A 187 3.75 -1.12 -7.47
CA LYS A 187 4.95 -1.13 -8.31
C LYS A 187 5.63 -2.50 -8.32
N LYS A 188 5.72 -3.18 -7.17
CA LYS A 188 6.25 -4.55 -7.09
C LYS A 188 5.39 -5.52 -7.90
N ALA A 189 4.05 -5.48 -7.72
CA ALA A 189 3.13 -6.34 -8.45
C ALA A 189 3.22 -6.12 -9.97
N LEU A 190 3.24 -4.86 -10.43
CA LEU A 190 3.40 -4.52 -11.85
C LEU A 190 4.73 -5.02 -12.40
N ARG A 191 5.83 -4.86 -11.67
CA ARG A 191 7.14 -5.38 -12.08
C ARG A 191 7.09 -6.89 -12.26
N TYR A 192 6.56 -7.63 -11.27
CA TYR A 192 6.44 -9.08 -11.38
C TYR A 192 5.61 -9.49 -12.60
N ILE A 193 4.49 -8.82 -12.85
CA ILE A 193 3.68 -9.07 -14.03
C ILE A 193 4.46 -8.78 -15.33
N ASP A 194 5.19 -7.67 -15.39
CA ASP A 194 5.97 -7.28 -16.58
C ASP A 194 7.11 -8.27 -16.89
N GLU A 195 7.69 -8.87 -15.87
CA GLU A 195 8.75 -9.87 -16.01
C GLU A 195 8.21 -11.26 -16.37
N HIS A 196 6.97 -11.60 -15.95
CA HIS A 196 6.44 -12.98 -16.02
C HIS A 196 5.11 -13.14 -16.78
N TYR A 197 4.54 -12.09 -17.40
CA TYR A 197 3.19 -12.17 -18.00
C TYR A 197 3.04 -13.22 -19.11
N LEU A 198 4.14 -13.69 -19.72
CA LEU A 198 4.15 -14.77 -20.71
C LEU A 198 4.13 -16.17 -20.08
N GLU A 199 4.41 -16.27 -18.79
CA GLU A 199 4.41 -17.51 -18.03
C GLU A 199 3.03 -17.78 -17.41
N ASP A 200 2.86 -18.96 -16.82
CA ASP A 200 1.64 -19.30 -16.07
C ASP A 200 1.74 -18.69 -14.65
N ILE A 201 1.35 -17.42 -14.52
CA ILE A 201 1.35 -16.70 -13.27
C ILE A 201 -0.04 -16.60 -12.66
N ASP A 202 -0.13 -16.69 -11.35
CA ASP A 202 -1.37 -16.55 -10.59
C ASP A 202 -1.32 -15.38 -9.60
N ILE A 203 -2.50 -14.98 -9.11
CA ILE A 203 -2.59 -13.86 -8.16
C ILE A 203 -1.89 -14.16 -6.82
N PRO A 204 -1.93 -15.38 -6.26
CA PRO A 204 -1.13 -15.74 -5.09
C PRO A 204 0.37 -15.48 -5.24
N ALA A 205 0.98 -15.86 -6.36
CA ALA A 205 2.40 -15.61 -6.63
C ALA A 205 2.72 -14.11 -6.69
N ILE A 206 1.87 -13.33 -7.38
CA ILE A 206 2.00 -11.87 -7.47
C ILE A 206 1.89 -11.23 -6.08
N SER A 207 0.93 -11.68 -5.25
CA SER A 207 0.71 -11.14 -3.92
C SER A 207 1.86 -11.47 -2.96
N ALA A 208 2.40 -12.68 -3.03
CA ALA A 208 3.57 -13.10 -2.27
C ALA A 208 4.81 -12.25 -2.62
N TYR A 209 5.08 -12.03 -3.92
CA TYR A 209 6.18 -11.18 -4.35
C TYR A 209 6.00 -9.72 -3.91
N ALA A 210 4.78 -9.20 -3.98
CA ALA A 210 4.46 -7.85 -3.52
C ALA A 210 4.54 -7.71 -2.00
N GLY A 211 4.44 -8.82 -1.22
CA GLY A 211 4.46 -8.82 0.24
C GLY A 211 3.14 -8.37 0.86
N ILE A 212 2.01 -8.68 0.22
CA ILE A 212 0.65 -8.34 0.71
C ILE A 212 -0.32 -9.47 0.43
N ASN A 213 -1.45 -9.49 1.17
CA ASN A 213 -2.46 -10.50 0.93
C ASN A 213 -3.20 -10.28 -0.40
N LYS A 214 -3.72 -11.39 -0.97
CA LYS A 214 -4.41 -11.43 -2.26
C LYS A 214 -5.58 -10.45 -2.37
N SER A 215 -6.43 -10.38 -1.34
CA SER A 215 -7.65 -9.55 -1.38
C SER A 215 -7.29 -8.06 -1.41
N TYR A 216 -6.32 -7.65 -0.61
CA TYR A 216 -5.83 -6.27 -0.61
C TYR A 216 -5.15 -5.92 -1.94
N LEU A 217 -4.33 -6.82 -2.50
CA LEU A 217 -3.73 -6.60 -3.81
C LEU A 217 -4.78 -6.39 -4.90
N GLN A 218 -5.82 -7.23 -4.95
CA GLN A 218 -6.88 -7.12 -5.96
C GLN A 218 -7.65 -5.80 -5.85
N ALA A 219 -8.01 -5.39 -4.63
CA ALA A 219 -8.70 -4.12 -4.37
C ALA A 219 -7.82 -2.92 -4.79
N LEU A 220 -6.56 -2.90 -4.32
CA LEU A 220 -5.59 -1.85 -4.63
C LEU A 220 -5.31 -1.75 -6.14
N PHE A 221 -5.14 -2.89 -6.79
CA PHE A 221 -4.85 -2.95 -8.23
C PHE A 221 -6.03 -2.40 -9.04
N THR A 222 -7.25 -2.80 -8.70
CA THR A 222 -8.48 -2.32 -9.38
C THR A 222 -8.69 -0.83 -9.13
N GLU A 223 -8.48 -0.35 -7.91
CA GLU A 223 -8.59 1.08 -7.57
C GLU A 223 -7.61 1.94 -8.39
N LYS A 224 -6.37 1.50 -8.51
CA LYS A 224 -5.30 2.31 -9.13
C LYS A 224 -5.19 2.14 -10.65
N ASN A 225 -5.54 0.97 -11.21
CA ASN A 225 -5.39 0.67 -12.64
C ASN A 225 -6.75 0.62 -13.38
N GLY A 226 -7.87 0.74 -12.69
CA GLY A 226 -9.21 0.72 -13.30
C GLY A 226 -9.64 -0.64 -13.87
N CYS A 227 -8.86 -1.71 -13.65
CA CYS A 227 -9.16 -3.05 -14.15
C CYS A 227 -8.59 -4.13 -13.22
N THR A 228 -9.09 -5.36 -13.34
CA THR A 228 -8.57 -6.49 -12.56
C THR A 228 -7.17 -6.91 -13.01
N ILE A 229 -6.42 -7.58 -12.13
CA ILE A 229 -5.09 -8.13 -12.43
C ILE A 229 -5.14 -9.04 -13.66
N ASN A 230 -6.12 -9.95 -13.73
CA ASN A 230 -6.27 -10.86 -14.87
C ASN A 230 -6.55 -10.11 -16.19
N THR A 231 -7.36 -9.06 -16.13
CA THR A 231 -7.62 -8.22 -17.32
C THR A 231 -6.34 -7.51 -17.77
N TYR A 232 -5.53 -7.04 -16.84
CA TYR A 232 -4.25 -6.40 -17.15
C TYR A 232 -3.26 -7.38 -17.79
N ILE A 233 -3.09 -8.58 -17.22
CA ILE A 233 -2.23 -9.64 -17.78
C ILE A 233 -2.68 -10.01 -19.18
N ASN A 234 -3.98 -10.26 -19.38
CA ASN A 234 -4.52 -10.61 -20.69
C ASN A 234 -4.32 -9.49 -21.72
N ARG A 235 -4.46 -8.22 -21.33
CA ARG A 235 -4.16 -7.09 -22.21
C ARG A 235 -2.71 -7.13 -22.69
N LYS A 236 -1.75 -7.30 -21.78
CA LYS A 236 -0.32 -7.41 -22.14
C LYS A 236 -0.03 -8.57 -23.07
N ARG A 237 -0.63 -9.73 -22.80
CA ARG A 237 -0.51 -10.91 -23.68
C ARG A 237 -1.06 -10.65 -25.09
N MET A 238 -2.19 -9.94 -25.18
CA MET A 238 -2.79 -9.60 -26.47
C MET A 238 -2.01 -8.51 -27.21
N GLU A 239 -1.40 -7.56 -26.52
CA GLU A 239 -0.48 -6.58 -27.11
C GLU A 239 0.76 -7.26 -27.71
N GLN A 240 1.35 -8.22 -26.99
CA GLN A 240 2.45 -9.05 -27.49
C GLN A 240 2.04 -9.88 -28.72
N ALA A 241 0.86 -10.48 -28.66
CA ALA A 241 0.32 -11.24 -29.79
C ALA A 241 0.10 -10.37 -31.03
N ALA A 242 -0.46 -9.16 -30.85
CA ALA A 242 -0.65 -8.20 -31.93
C ALA A 242 0.69 -7.80 -32.57
N PHE A 243 1.71 -7.55 -31.73
CA PHE A 243 3.06 -7.28 -32.21
C PHE A 243 3.62 -8.44 -33.05
N LEU A 244 3.50 -9.69 -32.58
CA LEU A 244 3.96 -10.86 -33.31
C LEU A 244 3.17 -11.12 -34.58
N LEU A 245 1.86 -10.85 -34.58
CA LEU A 245 1.03 -10.96 -35.80
C LEU A 245 1.49 -10.02 -36.91
N CYS A 246 1.93 -8.81 -36.58
CA CYS A 246 2.39 -7.81 -37.54
C CYS A 246 3.83 -8.03 -38.01
N ASN A 247 4.70 -8.54 -37.12
CA ASN A 247 6.14 -8.49 -37.30
C ASN A 247 6.79 -9.89 -37.46
N SER A 248 5.99 -10.97 -37.53
CA SER A 248 6.52 -12.32 -37.72
C SER A 248 5.69 -13.15 -38.69
N THR A 249 6.31 -14.22 -39.22
CA THR A 249 5.65 -15.24 -40.06
C THR A 249 5.18 -16.46 -39.26
N LEU A 250 5.26 -16.41 -37.91
CA LEU A 250 4.85 -17.50 -37.04
C LEU A 250 3.39 -17.90 -37.28
N ARG A 251 3.06 -19.16 -37.13
CA ARG A 251 1.66 -19.62 -37.15
C ARG A 251 0.88 -18.98 -36.01
N ILE A 252 -0.40 -18.73 -36.21
CA ILE A 252 -1.27 -18.15 -35.20
C ILE A 252 -1.31 -18.99 -33.92
N THR A 253 -1.20 -20.32 -34.05
CA THR A 253 -1.05 -21.24 -32.91
C THR A 253 0.21 -21.00 -32.12
N ASP A 254 1.34 -20.79 -32.80
CA ASP A 254 2.63 -20.56 -32.15
C ASP A 254 2.64 -19.21 -31.45
N ILE A 255 2.03 -18.20 -32.08
CA ILE A 255 1.83 -16.86 -31.44
C ILE A 255 0.97 -16.99 -30.20
N ALA A 256 -0.11 -17.77 -30.21
CA ALA A 256 -0.96 -17.96 -29.03
C ALA A 256 -0.13 -18.46 -27.83
N PHE A 257 0.66 -19.51 -28.03
CA PHE A 257 1.51 -20.06 -26.97
C PHE A 257 2.65 -19.11 -26.57
N SER A 258 3.34 -18.49 -27.52
CA SER A 258 4.39 -17.50 -27.24
C SER A 258 3.89 -16.24 -26.57
N SER A 259 2.58 -16.00 -26.57
CA SER A 259 1.94 -14.88 -25.87
C SER A 259 1.35 -15.30 -24.53
N GLY A 260 1.71 -16.47 -24.00
CA GLY A 260 1.29 -16.96 -22.67
C GLY A 260 -0.15 -17.48 -22.63
N CYS A 261 -0.75 -17.87 -23.78
CA CYS A 261 -2.08 -18.46 -23.80
C CYS A 261 -2.00 -19.99 -23.85
N ASN A 262 -2.73 -20.68 -22.97
CA ASN A 262 -2.69 -22.14 -22.87
C ASN A 262 -3.55 -22.86 -23.91
N SER A 263 -4.37 -22.15 -24.70
CA SER A 263 -5.13 -22.73 -25.81
C SER A 263 -5.38 -21.74 -26.93
N ARG A 264 -5.40 -22.27 -28.18
CA ARG A 264 -5.71 -21.49 -29.39
C ARG A 264 -7.14 -20.91 -29.35
N GLN A 265 -8.09 -21.66 -28.83
CA GLN A 265 -9.50 -21.21 -28.76
C GLN A 265 -9.66 -20.05 -27.80
N HIS A 266 -9.10 -20.16 -26.57
CA HIS A 266 -9.08 -19.11 -25.60
C HIS A 266 -8.36 -17.86 -26.12
N PHE A 267 -7.21 -18.04 -26.79
CA PHE A 267 -6.50 -16.95 -27.44
C PHE A 267 -7.35 -16.21 -28.45
N ALA A 268 -7.96 -16.94 -29.42
CA ALA A 268 -8.77 -16.32 -30.47
C ALA A 268 -9.94 -15.50 -29.88
N HIS A 269 -10.67 -16.08 -28.92
CA HIS A 269 -11.77 -15.39 -28.25
C HIS A 269 -11.30 -14.16 -27.49
N THR A 270 -10.21 -14.26 -26.72
CA THR A 270 -9.65 -13.14 -25.96
C THR A 270 -9.14 -12.04 -26.88
N PHE A 271 -8.44 -12.41 -27.96
CA PHE A 271 -7.93 -11.47 -28.95
C PHE A 271 -9.07 -10.69 -29.64
N GLU A 272 -10.13 -11.40 -30.05
CA GLU A 272 -11.31 -10.76 -30.65
C GLU A 272 -12.03 -9.82 -29.69
N LYS A 273 -12.08 -10.16 -28.40
CA LYS A 273 -12.62 -9.26 -27.38
C LYS A 273 -11.82 -7.96 -27.25
N PHE A 274 -10.48 -8.01 -27.39
CA PHE A 274 -9.61 -6.83 -27.24
C PHE A 274 -9.51 -6.00 -28.53
N TYR A 275 -9.45 -6.65 -29.69
CA TYR A 275 -9.21 -5.97 -30.98
C TYR A 275 -10.42 -5.95 -31.92
N HIS A 276 -11.56 -6.49 -31.50
CA HIS A 276 -12.82 -6.56 -32.28
C HIS A 276 -12.69 -7.25 -33.64
N MET A 277 -11.68 -8.08 -33.79
CA MET A 277 -11.46 -8.90 -35.01
C MET A 277 -10.59 -10.13 -34.72
N SER A 278 -10.70 -11.13 -35.55
CA SER A 278 -9.91 -12.36 -35.40
C SER A 278 -8.41 -12.09 -35.60
N PRO A 279 -7.51 -12.90 -34.98
CA PRO A 279 -6.06 -12.79 -35.20
C PRO A 279 -5.64 -12.85 -36.67
N SER A 280 -6.29 -13.72 -37.48
CA SER A 280 -6.02 -13.84 -38.92
C SER A 280 -6.34 -12.55 -39.67
N ARG A 281 -7.50 -11.95 -39.38
CA ARG A 281 -7.93 -10.69 -39.97
C ARG A 281 -7.02 -9.53 -39.54
N TYR A 282 -6.64 -9.51 -38.25
CA TYR A 282 -5.71 -8.51 -37.73
C TYR A 282 -4.37 -8.58 -38.49
N ARG A 283 -3.81 -9.78 -38.66
CA ARG A 283 -2.59 -9.99 -39.45
C ARG A 283 -2.73 -9.46 -40.87
N SER A 284 -3.79 -9.86 -41.60
CA SER A 284 -3.98 -9.45 -42.99
C SER A 284 -4.09 -7.93 -43.19
N LEU A 285 -4.62 -7.21 -42.20
CA LEU A 285 -4.79 -5.77 -42.27
C LEU A 285 -3.55 -4.96 -41.81
N HIS A 286 -2.73 -5.54 -40.93
CA HIS A 286 -1.65 -4.78 -40.26
C HIS A 286 -0.25 -5.31 -40.62
N THR A 287 -0.12 -6.43 -41.31
CA THR A 287 1.20 -6.85 -41.83
C THR A 287 1.63 -5.86 -42.90
N ARG A 288 2.66 -5.11 -42.63
CA ARG A 288 3.31 -4.33 -43.68
C ARG A 288 3.94 -5.30 -44.65
N PRO A 289 3.68 -5.22 -45.98
CA PRO A 289 4.43 -6.01 -46.94
C PRO A 289 5.91 -5.70 -46.69
N LEU A 290 6.69 -6.76 -46.51
CA LEU A 290 8.16 -6.61 -46.49
C LEU A 290 8.48 -5.99 -47.86
N ARG A 291 8.77 -4.71 -47.90
CA ARG A 291 9.34 -4.08 -49.08
C ARG A 291 10.63 -4.82 -49.35
N SER A 292 10.65 -5.52 -50.46
CA SER A 292 11.85 -6.07 -51.05
C SER A 292 12.67 -4.91 -51.64
N ASP A 293 13.07 -3.98 -50.80
CA ASP A 293 14.08 -3.02 -51.16
C ASP A 293 15.44 -3.62 -50.86
N THR A 294 15.98 -4.26 -51.88
CA THR A 294 17.40 -4.56 -52.05
C THR A 294 18.23 -3.25 -52.17
N GLN A 295 18.13 -2.39 -51.15
CA GLN A 295 19.17 -1.40 -50.87
C GLN A 295 19.70 -1.68 -49.48
N LYS A 296 20.70 -2.58 -49.44
CA LYS A 296 21.61 -2.72 -48.30
C LYS A 296 22.34 -1.37 -48.12
N LYS A 297 21.78 -0.48 -47.32
CA LYS A 297 22.59 0.59 -46.73
C LYS A 297 23.53 -0.10 -45.74
N ARG A 298 24.78 -0.32 -46.13
CA ARG A 298 25.86 -0.69 -45.21
C ARG A 298 26.10 0.48 -44.29
N TYR A 299 25.71 0.35 -43.04
CA TYR A 299 26.20 1.22 -41.97
C TYR A 299 27.60 0.69 -41.61
N HIS A 300 28.64 1.44 -41.92
CA HIS A 300 29.95 1.24 -41.30
C HIS A 300 29.84 1.78 -39.88
N MET A 301 29.86 0.89 -38.90
CA MET A 301 30.19 1.25 -37.52
C MET A 301 31.69 1.50 -37.48
N THR A 302 32.11 2.76 -37.52
CA THR A 302 33.44 3.16 -37.08
C THR A 302 33.37 3.36 -35.57
N ASP A 303 34.31 2.78 -34.86
CA ASP A 303 34.47 2.90 -33.42
C ASP A 303 34.51 4.37 -32.99
N GLY A 304 33.56 4.73 -32.11
CA GLY A 304 33.65 5.90 -31.24
C GLY A 304 33.41 7.25 -31.88
N LEU A 305 32.29 7.88 -31.52
CA LEU A 305 32.11 9.33 -31.40
C LEU A 305 32.50 10.19 -32.63
N ASN A 306 31.60 10.24 -33.63
CA ASN A 306 31.31 11.50 -34.35
C ASN A 306 30.16 11.24 -35.34
N LEU A 307 28.98 11.80 -35.02
CA LEU A 307 27.89 11.94 -35.98
C LEU A 307 28.15 13.23 -36.76
N GLU A 308 28.84 13.14 -37.89
CA GLU A 308 28.77 14.18 -38.90
C GLU A 308 27.59 13.86 -39.85
N SER A 309 26.60 14.73 -39.83
CA SER A 309 25.47 14.73 -40.72
C SER A 309 25.90 15.27 -42.10
N GLU A 310 25.91 14.42 -43.12
CA GLU A 310 25.98 14.92 -44.49
C GLU A 310 24.60 15.43 -44.95
N PRO A 311 24.54 16.54 -45.69
CA PRO A 311 23.30 17.15 -46.11
C PRO A 311 22.66 16.38 -47.27
N PHE A 312 21.32 16.34 -47.27
CA PHE A 312 20.49 15.80 -48.34
C PHE A 312 20.73 16.60 -49.63
N PRO A 313 20.90 15.97 -50.81
CA PRO A 313 20.81 16.67 -52.08
C PRO A 313 19.34 17.01 -52.33
N GLN A 314 19.09 18.26 -52.67
CA GLN A 314 17.84 18.72 -53.28
C GLN A 314 17.83 18.29 -54.73
N GLU A 315 16.78 17.51 -55.13
CA GLU A 315 16.01 17.68 -56.36
C GLU A 315 14.79 16.76 -56.28
#